data_643556b39f2783720b9ca8bc3de6f332
#
_entry.id   643556b39f2783720b9ca8bc3de6f332
#
_cell.length_a   1.000
_cell.length_b   1.000
_cell.length_c   1.000
_cell.angle_alpha   90.00
_cell.angle_beta   90.00
_cell.angle_gamma   90.00
#
_symmetry.space_group_name_H-M   'P 1'
#
loop_
_entity.id
_entity.type
_entity.pdbx_description
1 polymer ?
#
loop_
_entity_poly.entity_id
_entity_poly.type
_entity_poly.pdbx_seq_one_letter_code
_entity_poly.pdbx_strand_id
1 'polypeptide(L)'
;MTANQPDELRRIYGARFEKNLDYRRHVWELLVREFFQGYVPPTASVLDLGCGYGEFINTIQCTRKLAMDLNPDAPRFLSPEVQFLAQDCSTPWQCGDQSLDVVFTSNFFEHLPGKHALKLTLEEAFRCLKPGGKLLAMGPNIRFLPGEYWDFWDHHLALSDRSLAEGLENCGFSILENHGRFLPYTMVNRREQPLFLLSLYLKLRPAWKIFGRQFLIVAVKT
;
A
#
# COMPACT_ATOMS: atom_id res chain seq x y z
N MET A 1 -21.23 2.02 -7.15
CA MET A 1 -20.43 3.26 -7.13
C MET A 1 -21.25 4.40 -7.71
N THR A 2 -21.24 5.57 -7.05
CA THR A 2 -21.91 6.77 -7.57
C THR A 2 -21.05 7.36 -8.70
N ALA A 3 -21.68 7.93 -9.72
CA ALA A 3 -21.02 8.49 -10.92
C ALA A 3 -19.95 9.59 -10.64
N ASN A 4 -19.91 10.14 -9.43
CA ASN A 4 -19.00 11.22 -9.03
C ASN A 4 -17.67 10.76 -8.40
N GLN A 5 -17.48 9.47 -8.15
CA GLN A 5 -16.30 8.96 -7.45
C GLN A 5 -14.97 9.21 -8.17
N PRO A 6 -14.85 9.06 -9.51
CA PRO A 6 -13.60 9.35 -10.22
C PRO A 6 -13.16 10.83 -10.14
N ASP A 7 -14.11 11.77 -10.24
CA ASP A 7 -13.80 13.21 -10.18
C ASP A 7 -13.46 13.67 -8.75
N GLU A 8 -14.02 13.01 -7.75
CA GLU A 8 -13.66 13.23 -6.35
C GLU A 8 -12.24 12.74 -6.06
N LEU A 9 -11.87 11.54 -6.53
CA LEU A 9 -10.52 11.01 -6.44
C LEU A 9 -9.50 11.94 -7.10
N ARG A 10 -9.75 12.42 -8.31
CA ARG A 10 -8.88 13.41 -8.99
C ARG A 10 -8.62 14.64 -8.13
N ARG A 11 -9.67 15.22 -7.54
CA ARG A 11 -9.55 16.41 -6.69
C ARG A 11 -8.74 16.14 -5.42
N ILE A 12 -8.99 14.99 -4.78
CA ILE A 12 -8.28 14.59 -3.56
C ILE A 12 -6.79 14.38 -3.86
N TYR A 13 -6.47 13.63 -4.91
CA TYR A 13 -5.08 13.36 -5.30
C TYR A 13 -4.33 14.64 -5.71
N GLY A 14 -4.94 15.48 -6.55
CA GLY A 14 -4.36 16.77 -6.95
C GLY A 14 -4.06 17.66 -5.75
N ALA A 15 -5.02 17.84 -4.84
CA ALA A 15 -4.83 18.66 -3.65
C ALA A 15 -3.75 18.17 -2.70
N ARG A 16 -3.57 16.83 -2.58
CA ARG A 16 -2.64 16.24 -1.60
C ARG A 16 -1.23 16.05 -2.13
N PHE A 17 -1.07 15.74 -3.41
CA PHE A 17 0.17 15.15 -3.89
C PHE A 17 0.92 15.96 -4.94
N GLU A 18 0.27 16.90 -5.65
CA GLU A 18 0.93 17.65 -6.73
C GLU A 18 2.13 18.49 -6.28
N LYS A 19 2.11 19.00 -5.05
CA LYS A 19 3.14 19.95 -4.57
C LYS A 19 4.51 19.31 -4.28
N ASN A 20 4.59 17.98 -4.06
CA ASN A 20 5.80 17.32 -3.58
C ASN A 20 6.11 16.02 -4.35
N LEU A 21 5.72 15.93 -5.62
CA LEU A 21 5.87 14.71 -6.43
C LEU A 21 7.31 14.22 -6.51
N ASP A 22 8.27 15.12 -6.76
CA ASP A 22 9.69 14.76 -6.89
C ASP A 22 10.26 14.24 -5.57
N TYR A 23 9.96 14.91 -4.47
CA TYR A 23 10.41 14.48 -3.15
C TYR A 23 9.80 13.11 -2.79
N ARG A 24 8.51 12.90 -3.03
CA ARG A 24 7.84 11.61 -2.82
C ARG A 24 8.47 10.50 -3.63
N ARG A 25 8.77 10.75 -4.91
CA ARG A 25 9.46 9.79 -5.77
C ARG A 25 10.79 9.36 -5.16
N HIS A 26 11.63 10.30 -4.75
CA HIS A 26 12.92 9.98 -4.13
C HIS A 26 12.76 9.22 -2.79
N VAL A 27 11.74 9.56 -1.99
CA VAL A 27 11.41 8.81 -0.76
C VAL A 27 11.07 7.36 -1.11
N TRP A 28 10.23 7.13 -2.11
CA TRP A 28 9.84 5.79 -2.53
C TRP A 28 10.98 5.00 -3.17
N GLU A 29 11.82 5.64 -3.97
CA GLU A 29 13.05 5.03 -4.50
C GLU A 29 13.95 4.51 -3.37
N LEU A 30 14.08 5.27 -2.30
CA LEU A 30 14.86 4.87 -1.14
C LEU A 30 14.18 3.75 -0.35
N LEU A 31 12.87 3.85 -0.08
CA LEU A 31 12.10 2.82 0.61
C LEU A 31 12.13 1.48 -0.13
N VAL A 32 11.97 1.51 -1.44
CA VAL A 32 12.03 0.31 -2.28
C VAL A 32 13.44 -0.27 -2.23
N ARG A 33 14.45 0.51 -2.55
CA ARG A 33 15.84 0.04 -2.64
C ARG A 33 16.35 -0.53 -1.31
N GLU A 34 16.08 0.15 -0.20
CA GLU A 34 16.69 -0.20 1.09
C GLU A 34 15.82 -1.12 1.96
N PHE A 35 14.54 -1.29 1.59
CA PHE A 35 13.65 -2.09 2.41
C PHE A 35 12.76 -3.05 1.60
N PHE A 36 11.86 -2.55 0.76
CA PHE A 36 10.84 -3.40 0.13
C PHE A 36 11.39 -4.39 -0.90
N GLN A 37 12.50 -4.06 -1.58
CA GLN A 37 13.12 -4.99 -2.53
C GLN A 37 13.53 -6.31 -1.88
N GLY A 38 13.82 -6.32 -0.58
CA GLY A 38 14.13 -7.54 0.17
C GLY A 38 12.99 -8.55 0.26
N TYR A 39 11.75 -8.11 0.05
CA TYR A 39 10.57 -8.98 0.02
C TYR A 39 10.17 -9.44 -1.38
N VAL A 40 10.70 -8.79 -2.41
CA VAL A 40 10.29 -8.99 -3.82
C VAL A 40 11.45 -9.54 -4.64
N PRO A 41 11.44 -10.83 -5.00
CA PRO A 41 12.42 -11.39 -5.91
C PRO A 41 12.38 -10.68 -7.28
N PRO A 42 13.52 -10.51 -7.97
CA PRO A 42 13.54 -9.90 -9.31
C PRO A 42 12.71 -10.66 -10.36
N THR A 43 12.44 -11.94 -10.14
CA THR A 43 11.62 -12.79 -11.01
C THR A 43 10.13 -12.75 -10.68
N ALA A 44 9.72 -11.97 -9.69
CA ALA A 44 8.35 -11.95 -9.19
C ALA A 44 7.36 -11.31 -10.17
N SER A 45 6.10 -11.74 -10.05
CA SER A 45 4.91 -11.02 -10.53
C SER A 45 4.30 -10.25 -9.38
N VAL A 46 4.22 -8.94 -9.49
CA VAL A 46 3.83 -8.02 -8.42
C VAL A 46 2.57 -7.25 -8.80
N LEU A 47 1.62 -7.14 -7.88
CA LEU A 47 0.48 -6.22 -7.96
C LEU A 47 0.63 -5.13 -6.90
N ASP A 48 0.61 -3.86 -7.33
CA ASP A 48 0.44 -2.69 -6.48
C ASP A 48 -1.04 -2.34 -6.38
N LEU A 49 -1.63 -2.61 -5.23
CA LEU A 49 -3.06 -2.48 -4.95
C LEU A 49 -3.37 -1.13 -4.31
N GLY A 50 -4.16 -0.30 -4.99
CA GLY A 50 -4.32 1.10 -4.65
C GLY A 50 -3.05 1.89 -4.99
N CYS A 51 -2.59 1.73 -6.24
CA CYS A 51 -1.26 2.18 -6.65
C CYS A 51 -1.06 3.71 -6.67
N GLY A 52 -2.13 4.48 -6.65
CA GLY A 52 -2.05 5.95 -6.73
C GLY A 52 -1.27 6.40 -7.97
N TYR A 53 -0.16 7.11 -7.76
CA TYR A 53 0.73 7.54 -8.85
C TYR A 53 1.84 6.54 -9.18
N GLY A 54 1.78 5.33 -8.62
CA GLY A 54 2.65 4.22 -8.99
C GLY A 54 4.08 4.31 -8.46
N GLU A 55 4.34 5.09 -7.40
CA GLU A 55 5.70 5.29 -6.90
C GLU A 55 6.39 3.97 -6.52
N PHE A 56 5.66 3.03 -5.91
CA PHE A 56 6.20 1.71 -5.60
C PHE A 56 6.42 0.87 -6.85
N ILE A 57 5.38 0.68 -7.68
CA ILE A 57 5.44 -0.25 -8.81
C ILE A 57 6.41 0.20 -9.91
N ASN A 58 6.56 1.51 -10.12
CA ASN A 58 7.54 2.05 -11.06
C ASN A 58 8.97 1.75 -10.62
N THR A 59 9.22 1.71 -9.30
CA THR A 59 10.57 1.60 -8.73
C THR A 59 10.99 0.16 -8.47
N ILE A 60 10.07 -0.72 -8.04
CA ILE A 60 10.38 -2.10 -7.66
C ILE A 60 10.94 -2.89 -8.85
N GLN A 61 11.99 -3.68 -8.62
CA GLN A 61 12.58 -4.55 -9.63
C GLN A 61 11.90 -5.92 -9.59
N CYS A 62 11.14 -6.23 -10.65
CA CYS A 62 10.46 -7.51 -10.80
C CYS A 62 10.15 -7.76 -12.29
N THR A 63 9.79 -9.00 -12.63
CA THR A 63 9.56 -9.39 -14.04
C THR A 63 8.22 -8.91 -14.57
N ARG A 64 7.16 -8.99 -13.76
CA ARG A 64 5.81 -8.60 -14.15
C ARG A 64 5.23 -7.60 -13.17
N LYS A 65 4.82 -6.43 -13.70
CA LYS A 65 4.28 -5.32 -12.93
C LYS A 65 2.81 -5.10 -13.26
N LEU A 66 1.96 -5.18 -12.24
CA LEU A 66 0.56 -4.82 -12.31
C LEU A 66 0.27 -3.71 -11.31
N ALA A 67 -0.64 -2.82 -11.66
CA ALA A 67 -1.13 -1.76 -10.81
C ALA A 67 -2.64 -1.70 -10.85
N MET A 68 -3.30 -1.57 -9.72
CA MET A 68 -4.77 -1.48 -9.63
C MET A 68 -5.17 -0.22 -8.87
N ASP A 69 -6.02 0.59 -9.49
CA ASP A 69 -6.60 1.78 -8.87
C ASP A 69 -7.91 2.17 -9.56
N LEU A 70 -8.74 2.95 -8.88
CA LEU A 70 -9.94 3.58 -9.45
C LEU A 70 -9.68 5.00 -9.94
N ASN A 71 -8.53 5.59 -9.63
CA ASN A 71 -8.14 6.91 -10.12
C ASN A 71 -7.86 6.83 -11.64
N PRO A 72 -8.68 7.48 -12.48
CA PRO A 72 -8.52 7.41 -13.94
C PRO A 72 -7.24 8.11 -14.44
N ASP A 73 -6.59 8.91 -13.61
CA ASP A 73 -5.34 9.58 -13.96
C ASP A 73 -4.09 8.75 -13.61
N ALA A 74 -4.24 7.67 -12.82
CA ALA A 74 -3.12 6.80 -12.44
C ALA A 74 -2.26 6.33 -13.64
N PRO A 75 -2.84 5.91 -14.79
CA PRO A 75 -2.04 5.46 -15.94
C PRO A 75 -1.03 6.47 -16.48
N ARG A 76 -1.27 7.78 -16.26
CA ARG A 76 -0.36 8.84 -16.73
C ARG A 76 0.97 8.87 -15.99
N PHE A 77 1.03 8.26 -14.81
CA PHE A 77 2.19 8.23 -13.94
C PHE A 77 2.90 6.88 -13.95
N LEU A 78 2.29 5.87 -14.57
CA LEU A 78 2.85 4.53 -14.62
C LEU A 78 3.89 4.39 -15.75
N SER A 79 4.94 3.65 -15.47
CA SER A 79 5.92 3.26 -16.48
C SER A 79 5.29 2.35 -17.54
N PRO A 80 5.77 2.39 -18.81
CA PRO A 80 5.14 1.66 -19.92
C PRO A 80 5.02 0.14 -19.74
N GLU A 81 5.89 -0.44 -18.90
CA GLU A 81 5.89 -1.88 -18.61
C GLU A 81 4.83 -2.29 -17.56
N VAL A 82 4.16 -1.33 -16.91
CA VAL A 82 3.17 -1.61 -15.88
C VAL A 82 1.79 -1.83 -16.52
N GLN A 83 1.23 -3.01 -16.33
CA GLN A 83 -0.15 -3.31 -16.72
C GLN A 83 -1.12 -2.68 -15.71
N PHE A 84 -1.94 -1.73 -16.14
CA PHE A 84 -2.94 -1.09 -15.29
C PHE A 84 -4.29 -1.80 -15.33
N LEU A 85 -4.90 -1.96 -14.17
CA LEU A 85 -6.23 -2.53 -13.96
C LEU A 85 -7.13 -1.46 -13.33
N ALA A 86 -8.00 -0.84 -14.14
CA ALA A 86 -9.02 0.11 -13.68
C ALA A 86 -10.19 -0.66 -13.06
N GLN A 87 -10.05 -1.13 -11.83
CA GLN A 87 -10.98 -2.08 -11.22
C GLN A 87 -11.19 -1.79 -9.72
N ASP A 88 -12.42 -2.03 -9.26
CA ASP A 88 -12.74 -2.08 -7.83
C ASP A 88 -12.13 -3.34 -7.21
N CYS A 89 -11.30 -3.16 -6.20
CA CYS A 89 -10.59 -4.25 -5.55
C CYS A 89 -11.50 -5.21 -4.76
N SER A 90 -12.73 -4.81 -4.47
CA SER A 90 -13.73 -5.66 -3.81
C SER A 90 -14.55 -6.52 -4.78
N THR A 91 -14.21 -6.50 -6.07
CA THR A 91 -14.80 -7.36 -7.12
C THR A 91 -13.78 -8.41 -7.58
N PRO A 92 -14.21 -9.50 -8.25
CA PRO A 92 -13.27 -10.51 -8.75
C PRO A 92 -12.19 -9.89 -9.65
N TRP A 93 -10.91 -10.09 -9.30
CA TRP A 93 -9.80 -9.45 -10.01
C TRP A 93 -9.55 -10.08 -11.39
N GLN A 94 -9.17 -9.24 -12.35
CA GLN A 94 -8.70 -9.68 -13.68
C GLN A 94 -7.30 -10.30 -13.61
N CYS A 95 -6.99 -10.96 -12.51
CA CYS A 95 -5.80 -11.74 -12.28
C CYS A 95 -6.18 -13.21 -12.12
N GLY A 96 -5.43 -14.09 -12.77
CA GLY A 96 -5.63 -15.54 -12.62
C GLY A 96 -5.33 -16.04 -11.20
N ASP A 97 -5.90 -17.20 -10.85
CA ASP A 97 -5.56 -17.86 -9.60
C ASP A 97 -4.07 -18.17 -9.56
N GLN A 98 -3.46 -18.00 -8.38
CA GLN A 98 -2.05 -18.34 -8.14
C GLN A 98 -1.08 -17.78 -9.20
N SER A 99 -1.33 -16.53 -9.65
CA SER A 99 -0.56 -15.89 -10.71
C SER A 99 0.40 -14.80 -10.21
N LEU A 100 0.29 -14.41 -8.92
CA LEU A 100 1.08 -13.36 -8.29
C LEU A 100 2.03 -13.93 -7.24
N ASP A 101 3.23 -13.39 -7.16
CA ASP A 101 4.19 -13.69 -6.10
C ASP A 101 4.05 -12.71 -4.94
N VAL A 102 3.70 -11.45 -5.25
CA VAL A 102 3.54 -10.39 -4.23
C VAL A 102 2.34 -9.51 -4.57
N VAL A 103 1.54 -9.21 -3.56
CA VAL A 103 0.58 -8.11 -3.53
C VAL A 103 1.11 -7.07 -2.54
N PHE A 104 1.30 -5.85 -2.99
CA PHE A 104 1.70 -4.72 -2.16
C PHE A 104 0.55 -3.72 -2.06
N THR A 105 0.39 -3.10 -0.89
CA THR A 105 -0.55 -2.00 -0.70
C THR A 105 -0.03 -1.04 0.36
N SER A 106 -0.25 0.25 0.13
CA SER A 106 0.21 1.30 1.06
C SER A 106 -0.78 2.44 1.14
N ASN A 107 -1.24 2.75 2.36
CA ASN A 107 -2.18 3.84 2.63
C ASN A 107 -3.40 3.79 1.71
N PHE A 108 -4.03 2.63 1.64
CA PHE A 108 -5.15 2.35 0.75
C PHE A 108 -6.36 1.75 1.49
N PHE A 109 -6.15 0.79 2.40
CA PHE A 109 -7.26 0.08 3.03
C PHE A 109 -8.16 0.97 3.88
N GLU A 110 -7.65 2.06 4.42
CA GLU A 110 -8.41 3.07 5.16
C GLU A 110 -9.48 3.78 4.32
N HIS A 111 -9.31 3.78 3.00
CA HIS A 111 -10.25 4.38 2.04
C HIS A 111 -11.37 3.44 1.59
N LEU A 112 -11.31 2.16 1.97
CA LEU A 112 -12.37 1.22 1.66
C LEU A 112 -13.65 1.55 2.45
N PRO A 113 -14.85 1.33 1.87
CA PRO A 113 -16.11 1.72 2.48
C PRO A 113 -16.46 0.95 3.75
N GLY A 114 -15.73 -0.12 4.05
CA GLY A 114 -15.94 -0.89 5.28
C GLY A 114 -15.27 -2.26 5.24
N LYS A 115 -15.39 -2.99 6.35
CA LYS A 115 -14.74 -4.31 6.54
C LYS A 115 -15.20 -5.36 5.53
N HIS A 116 -16.41 -5.26 4.99
CA HIS A 116 -16.89 -6.20 3.98
C HIS A 116 -16.10 -6.05 2.68
N ALA A 117 -15.90 -4.82 2.20
CA ALA A 117 -15.08 -4.57 1.01
C ALA A 117 -13.62 -5.00 1.23
N LEU A 118 -13.06 -4.71 2.42
CA LEU A 118 -11.73 -5.19 2.78
C LEU A 118 -11.66 -6.72 2.75
N LYS A 119 -12.63 -7.43 3.33
CA LYS A 119 -12.65 -8.89 3.32
C LYS A 119 -12.63 -9.45 1.90
N LEU A 120 -13.50 -8.96 1.01
CA LEU A 120 -13.53 -9.38 -0.40
C LEU A 120 -12.18 -9.11 -1.10
N THR A 121 -11.56 -7.97 -0.82
CA THR A 121 -10.24 -7.60 -1.33
C THR A 121 -9.15 -8.58 -0.85
N LEU A 122 -9.16 -8.96 0.42
CA LEU A 122 -8.21 -9.92 0.99
C LEU A 122 -8.42 -11.33 0.44
N GLU A 123 -9.67 -11.75 0.22
CA GLU A 123 -10.00 -13.04 -0.40
C GLU A 123 -9.50 -13.11 -1.84
N GLU A 124 -9.64 -12.02 -2.63
CA GLU A 124 -9.10 -11.94 -3.98
C GLU A 124 -7.57 -11.93 -3.99
N ALA A 125 -6.94 -11.20 -3.07
CA ALA A 125 -5.48 -11.25 -2.90
C ALA A 125 -5.01 -12.68 -2.58
N PHE A 126 -5.71 -13.37 -1.68
CA PHE A 126 -5.42 -14.76 -1.36
C PHE A 126 -5.59 -15.68 -2.56
N ARG A 127 -6.68 -15.54 -3.33
CA ARG A 127 -6.91 -16.34 -4.55
C ARG A 127 -5.78 -16.15 -5.56
N CYS A 128 -5.41 -14.90 -5.85
CA CYS A 128 -4.45 -14.56 -6.89
C CYS A 128 -3.00 -14.85 -6.51
N LEU A 129 -2.65 -14.85 -5.21
CA LEU A 129 -1.31 -15.21 -4.76
C LEU A 129 -1.02 -16.69 -4.95
N LYS A 130 0.19 -17.01 -5.35
CA LYS A 130 0.73 -18.37 -5.36
C LYS A 130 0.88 -18.89 -3.92
N PRO A 131 0.91 -20.21 -3.69
CA PRO A 131 1.41 -20.77 -2.42
C PRO A 131 2.79 -20.22 -2.11
N GLY A 132 3.01 -19.73 -0.89
CA GLY A 132 4.22 -19.01 -0.50
C GLY A 132 4.28 -17.54 -0.95
N GLY A 133 3.32 -17.08 -1.74
CA GLY A 133 3.21 -15.67 -2.16
C GLY A 133 2.84 -14.77 -0.98
N LYS A 134 3.24 -13.50 -1.04
CA LYS A 134 3.16 -12.57 0.09
C LYS A 134 2.22 -11.40 -0.19
N LEU A 135 1.50 -11.00 0.85
CA LEU A 135 0.83 -9.69 0.90
C LEU A 135 1.59 -8.79 1.87
N LEU A 136 2.03 -7.63 1.38
CA LEU A 136 2.66 -6.58 2.16
C LEU A 136 1.68 -5.42 2.29
N ALA A 137 1.20 -5.16 3.50
CA ALA A 137 0.26 -4.08 3.77
C ALA A 137 0.87 -3.05 4.72
N MET A 138 0.93 -1.80 4.27
CA MET A 138 1.36 -0.65 5.07
C MET A 138 0.22 0.38 5.13
N GLY A 139 0.02 1.00 6.29
CA GLY A 139 -1.01 2.03 6.43
C GLY A 139 -1.03 2.67 7.81
N PRO A 140 -1.84 3.72 8.00
CA PRO A 140 -1.97 4.41 9.27
C PRO A 140 -2.55 3.48 10.35
N ASN A 141 -1.90 3.48 11.51
CA ASN A 141 -2.36 2.66 12.63
C ASN A 141 -3.19 3.52 13.60
N ILE A 142 -4.51 3.29 13.64
CA ILE A 142 -5.42 4.05 14.51
C ILE A 142 -4.99 4.04 15.99
N ARG A 143 -4.28 3.00 16.44
CA ARG A 143 -3.77 2.92 17.82
C ARG A 143 -2.76 4.01 18.16
N PHE A 144 -2.07 4.55 17.16
CA PHE A 144 -1.03 5.57 17.32
C PHE A 144 -1.37 6.90 16.66
N LEU A 145 -2.56 6.99 16.06
CA LEU A 145 -3.12 8.15 15.37
C LEU A 145 -4.61 8.36 15.74
N PRO A 146 -5.00 8.37 17.02
CA PRO A 146 -6.43 8.29 17.37
C PRO A 146 -7.24 9.50 16.92
N GLY A 147 -6.64 10.69 16.79
CA GLY A 147 -7.28 11.89 16.26
C GLY A 147 -6.91 12.14 14.80
N GLU A 148 -5.62 12.21 14.53
CA GLU A 148 -5.04 12.52 13.20
C GLU A 148 -5.50 11.53 12.10
N TYR A 149 -5.96 10.33 12.47
CA TYR A 149 -6.54 9.35 11.54
C TYR A 149 -7.75 9.89 10.80
N TRP A 150 -8.56 10.69 11.48
CA TRP A 150 -9.82 11.24 10.98
C TRP A 150 -9.69 12.64 10.37
N ASP A 151 -8.47 13.17 10.27
CA ASP A 151 -8.21 14.46 9.60
C ASP A 151 -8.37 14.37 8.07
N PHE A 152 -8.58 13.16 7.54
CA PHE A 152 -8.79 12.91 6.12
C PHE A 152 -10.25 12.51 5.85
N TRP A 153 -10.90 13.28 4.99
CA TRP A 153 -12.32 13.10 4.65
C TRP A 153 -12.65 11.71 4.10
N ASP A 154 -11.73 11.09 3.38
CA ASP A 154 -11.87 9.81 2.71
C ASP A 154 -11.34 8.62 3.52
N HIS A 155 -11.04 8.80 4.79
CA HIS A 155 -10.80 7.69 5.71
C HIS A 155 -12.13 7.16 6.25
N HIS A 156 -12.55 6.01 5.74
CA HIS A 156 -13.82 5.36 6.09
C HIS A 156 -13.63 4.18 7.04
N LEU A 157 -12.47 3.52 6.97
CA LEU A 157 -12.20 2.28 7.70
C LEU A 157 -11.01 2.44 8.65
N ALA A 158 -11.31 2.47 9.95
CA ALA A 158 -10.26 2.51 10.98
C ALA A 158 -9.63 1.12 11.16
N LEU A 159 -8.32 1.04 10.90
CA LEU A 159 -7.54 -0.18 11.03
C LEU A 159 -6.39 -0.02 12.03
N SER A 160 -6.14 -1.10 12.77
CA SER A 160 -4.92 -1.28 13.54
C SER A 160 -4.12 -2.45 12.98
N ASP A 161 -2.84 -2.51 13.33
CA ASP A 161 -1.99 -3.68 13.06
C ASP A 161 -2.63 -5.00 13.52
N ARG A 162 -3.37 -4.97 14.64
CA ARG A 162 -4.02 -6.15 15.21
C ARG A 162 -5.28 -6.54 14.44
N SER A 163 -6.16 -5.56 14.16
CA SER A 163 -7.41 -5.85 13.46
C SER A 163 -7.19 -6.28 12.01
N LEU A 164 -6.16 -5.74 11.34
CA LEU A 164 -5.80 -6.17 9.99
C LEU A 164 -5.16 -7.56 10.00
N ALA A 165 -4.28 -7.86 10.98
CA ALA A 165 -3.71 -9.20 11.12
C ALA A 165 -4.79 -10.26 11.32
N GLU A 166 -5.75 -10.02 12.23
CA GLU A 166 -6.93 -10.90 12.43
C GLU A 166 -7.73 -11.08 11.13
N GLY A 167 -7.97 -9.98 10.38
CA GLY A 167 -8.68 -10.05 9.10
C GLY A 167 -7.94 -10.89 8.05
N LEU A 168 -6.62 -10.79 7.98
CA LEU A 168 -5.76 -11.60 7.10
C LEU A 168 -5.81 -13.09 7.50
N GLU A 169 -5.67 -13.40 8.79
CA GLU A 169 -5.76 -14.77 9.29
C GLU A 169 -7.13 -15.39 8.99
N ASN A 170 -8.22 -14.63 9.15
CA ASN A 170 -9.58 -15.07 8.80
C ASN A 170 -9.76 -15.33 7.29
N CYS A 171 -8.91 -14.75 6.43
CA CYS A 171 -8.87 -15.02 4.98
C CYS A 171 -7.87 -16.12 4.59
N GLY A 172 -7.23 -16.78 5.56
CA GLY A 172 -6.33 -17.93 5.33
C GLY A 172 -4.84 -17.59 5.26
N PHE A 173 -4.45 -16.32 5.45
CA PHE A 173 -3.05 -15.94 5.52
C PHE A 173 -2.40 -16.32 6.85
N SER A 174 -1.10 -16.60 6.81
CA SER A 174 -0.24 -16.64 8.01
C SER A 174 0.57 -15.36 8.12
N ILE A 175 0.64 -14.77 9.31
CA ILE A 175 1.40 -13.54 9.54
C ILE A 175 2.87 -13.86 9.75
N LEU A 176 3.75 -13.38 8.87
CA LEU A 176 5.20 -13.50 9.00
C LEU A 176 5.80 -12.38 9.84
N GLU A 177 5.37 -11.14 9.58
CA GLU A 177 5.84 -9.97 10.31
C GLU A 177 4.67 -9.05 10.61
N ASN A 178 4.65 -8.50 11.83
CA ASN A 178 3.70 -7.46 12.22
C ASN A 178 4.43 -6.36 13.00
N HIS A 179 4.71 -5.28 12.29
CA HIS A 179 5.29 -4.07 12.85
C HIS A 179 4.19 -3.04 13.06
N GLY A 180 3.60 -2.98 14.25
CA GLY A 180 2.55 -2.01 14.57
C GLY A 180 3.01 -0.55 14.49
N ARG A 181 4.33 -0.32 14.53
CA ARG A 181 4.98 0.98 14.32
C ARG A 181 6.12 0.78 13.33
N PHE A 182 5.94 1.20 12.09
CA PHE A 182 6.95 1.12 11.04
C PHE A 182 7.39 2.52 10.61
N LEU A 183 6.65 3.21 9.78
CA LEU A 183 7.02 4.54 9.33
C LEU A 183 6.30 5.65 10.12
N PRO A 184 6.91 6.83 10.26
CA PRO A 184 6.19 8.03 10.66
C PRO A 184 5.01 8.28 9.72
N TYR A 185 3.92 8.83 10.24
CA TYR A 185 2.78 9.22 9.43
C TYR A 185 2.90 10.71 9.16
N THR A 186 3.27 11.08 7.98
CA THR A 186 3.02 12.35 7.33
C THR A 186 3.98 12.63 6.19
N MET A 187 3.41 12.76 5.00
CA MET A 187 4.05 13.44 3.87
C MET A 187 3.24 14.66 3.41
N VAL A 188 2.04 14.86 3.98
CA VAL A 188 1.18 15.99 3.66
C VAL A 188 1.52 17.15 4.59
N ASN A 189 1.84 18.33 4.01
CA ASN A 189 2.07 19.60 4.71
C ASN A 189 3.29 19.67 5.67
N ARG A 190 4.27 18.76 5.58
CA ARG A 190 5.53 18.89 6.33
C ARG A 190 6.69 19.29 5.43
N ARG A 191 7.70 19.95 6.04
CA ARG A 191 8.97 20.25 5.37
C ARG A 191 9.65 18.97 4.94
N GLU A 192 10.18 18.97 3.73
CA GLU A 192 11.01 17.88 3.22
C GLU A 192 12.17 17.61 4.17
N GLN A 193 12.36 16.35 4.51
CA GLN A 193 13.45 15.92 5.37
C GLN A 193 14.60 15.37 4.50
N PRO A 194 15.86 15.57 4.91
CA PRO A 194 16.98 14.97 4.19
C PRO A 194 16.83 13.45 4.08
N LEU A 195 16.95 12.91 2.86
CA LEU A 195 16.73 11.48 2.59
C LEU A 195 17.65 10.54 3.39
N PHE A 196 18.86 10.99 3.75
CA PHE A 196 19.76 10.19 4.57
C PHE A 196 19.18 9.89 5.96
N LEU A 197 18.31 10.77 6.49
CA LEU A 197 17.62 10.51 7.77
C LEU A 197 16.64 9.34 7.64
N LEU A 198 15.97 9.21 6.50
CA LEU A 198 15.10 8.07 6.22
C LEU A 198 15.93 6.79 6.09
N SER A 199 17.05 6.82 5.38
CA SER A 199 17.97 5.68 5.29
C SER A 199 18.47 5.23 6.66
N LEU A 200 18.88 6.17 7.49
CA LEU A 200 19.31 5.88 8.87
C LEU A 200 18.15 5.31 9.70
N TYR A 201 16.96 5.90 9.57
CA TYR A 201 15.74 5.46 10.26
C TYR A 201 15.40 4.00 9.93
N LEU A 202 15.44 3.61 8.66
CA LEU A 202 15.14 2.24 8.23
C LEU A 202 16.07 1.21 8.86
N LYS A 203 17.34 1.57 9.08
CA LYS A 203 18.35 0.71 9.72
C LYS A 203 18.22 0.66 11.24
N LEU A 204 17.63 1.68 11.86
CA LEU A 204 17.48 1.81 13.31
C LEU A 204 16.09 1.33 13.78
N ARG A 205 15.84 0.03 13.79
CA ARG A 205 14.56 -0.56 14.23
C ARG A 205 14.02 -0.04 15.59
N PRO A 206 14.85 0.28 16.61
CA PRO A 206 14.34 0.92 17.82
C PRO A 206 13.66 2.26 17.61
N ALA A 207 14.11 3.06 16.60
CA ALA A 207 13.48 4.33 16.25
C ALA A 207 12.05 4.15 15.70
N TRP A 208 11.74 3.01 15.09
CA TRP A 208 10.38 2.70 14.63
C TRP A 208 9.39 2.70 15.80
N LYS A 209 9.77 2.12 16.95
CA LYS A 209 8.92 2.06 18.15
C LYS A 209 8.62 3.44 18.74
N ILE A 210 9.45 4.44 18.46
CA ILE A 210 9.30 5.81 18.97
C ILE A 210 8.51 6.66 17.97
N PHE A 211 8.93 6.70 16.73
CA PHE A 211 8.43 7.63 15.72
C PHE A 211 7.41 7.01 14.75
N GLY A 212 7.38 5.68 14.61
CA GLY A 212 6.46 4.98 13.71
C GLY A 212 5.02 5.14 14.15
N ARG A 213 4.14 5.42 13.19
CA ARG A 213 2.69 5.55 13.37
C ARG A 213 1.91 4.76 12.34
N GLN A 214 2.58 4.29 11.29
CA GLN A 214 2.03 3.36 10.31
C GLN A 214 2.40 1.94 10.71
N PHE A 215 1.51 1.00 10.46
CA PHE A 215 1.86 -0.42 10.53
C PHE A 215 2.53 -0.89 9.24
N LEU A 216 3.27 -1.99 9.34
CA LEU A 216 3.64 -2.86 8.23
C LEU A 216 3.32 -4.30 8.62
N ILE A 217 2.52 -4.98 7.83
CA ILE A 217 2.22 -6.41 7.97
C ILE A 217 2.71 -7.12 6.72
N VAL A 218 3.46 -8.20 6.93
CA VAL A 218 3.83 -9.15 5.90
C VAL A 218 3.10 -10.47 6.18
N ALA A 219 2.20 -10.83 5.31
CA ALA A 219 1.43 -12.06 5.39
C ALA A 219 1.76 -12.99 4.22
N VAL A 220 1.66 -14.29 4.41
CA VAL A 220 1.95 -15.31 3.40
C VAL A 220 0.75 -16.21 3.19
N LYS A 221 0.51 -16.59 1.93
CA LYS A 221 -0.42 -17.65 1.57
C LYS A 221 0.25 -19.00 1.82
N THR A 222 -0.25 -19.74 2.79
CA THR A 222 0.21 -21.09 3.11
C THR A 222 -0.52 -22.16 2.31
#